data_e53311c45677607f18fa699254242e47
#
_entry.id   e53311c45677607f18fa699254242e47
#
_cell.length_a   1.000
_cell.length_b   1.000
_cell.length_c   1.000
_cell.angle_alpha   90.00
_cell.angle_beta   90.00
_cell.angle_gamma   90.00
#
_symmetry.space_group_name_H-M   'P 1'
#
loop_
_entity.id
_entity.type
_entity.pdbx_description
1 polymer ?
#
loop_
_entity_poly.entity_id
_entity_poly.type
_entity_poly.pdbx_seq_one_letter_code
_entity_poly.pdbx_strand_id
1 'polypeptide(L)'
;ENTGKNTTGEVYRMLELSEKNKPFNTIDNAVLILNNDPLFAGNIKDNLFRERIELDGNMPWSRSYVDVTDKDDIHIRHYIEKTYHYRNDKAVRDAMQIVATENEYHPVINWLKSLEWDGIARVRYALPHFLGTSGSDYEYECLKLFMLGAISRVFKPGCKFEYMLCLVGGQGAGKSTFIRFLCMQDRWFTDDIKRLDDDKVYEHLMGHWICEMAEMLAVLNTKYNEATKAFLSKQYDNYRKPYGTRAEDIPRQCVFAGTSNVINFLPLDRSGNRRFLPIMCDASKAEVHILENEAESRVYIEQMWAEMMALYGDGKIRLKLPKEIEKNLIEYQTPFMQEDTWTG
;
A
#
# COMPACT_ATOMS: atom_id res chain seq x y z
N GLU A 1 -10.17 34.10 -12.22
CA GLU A 1 -8.73 33.99 -11.97
C GLU A 1 -8.12 33.17 -13.10
N ASN A 2 -7.27 33.83 -13.86
CA ASN A 2 -6.63 33.28 -15.06
C ASN A 2 -5.54 32.31 -14.58
N THR A 3 -5.86 31.03 -14.50
CA THR A 3 -4.97 29.97 -14.01
C THR A 3 -3.95 29.61 -15.06
N GLY A 4 -3.10 30.46 -15.53
CA GLY A 4 -1.86 30.18 -16.28
C GLY A 4 -1.85 29.00 -17.31
N LYS A 5 -2.99 28.38 -17.61
CA LYS A 5 -3.10 27.29 -18.58
C LYS A 5 -3.29 27.85 -19.99
N ASN A 6 -2.59 27.27 -20.94
CA ASN A 6 -2.71 27.61 -22.35
C ASN A 6 -4.14 27.35 -22.86
N THR A 7 -4.58 28.14 -23.82
CA THR A 7 -5.80 27.83 -24.60
C THR A 7 -5.48 26.75 -25.64
N THR A 8 -6.49 26.03 -26.11
CA THR A 8 -6.31 25.04 -27.20
C THR A 8 -5.70 25.65 -28.48
N GLY A 9 -6.01 26.91 -28.75
CA GLY A 9 -5.42 27.67 -29.89
C GLY A 9 -3.93 27.98 -29.70
N GLU A 10 -3.49 28.27 -28.49
CA GLU A 10 -2.07 28.46 -28.16
C GLU A 10 -1.31 27.12 -28.28
N VAL A 11 -1.86 26.03 -27.77
CA VAL A 11 -1.28 24.69 -27.91
C VAL A 11 -1.15 24.31 -29.39
N TYR A 12 -2.17 24.60 -30.21
CA TYR A 12 -2.10 24.31 -31.66
C TYR A 12 -0.93 25.01 -32.34
N ARG A 13 -0.58 26.23 -31.93
CA ARG A 13 0.58 27.00 -32.50
C ARG A 13 1.92 26.41 -32.07
N MET A 14 1.99 25.64 -31.02
CA MET A 14 3.22 24.97 -30.57
C MET A 14 3.54 23.70 -31.36
N LEU A 15 2.54 23.15 -32.08
CA LEU A 15 2.71 21.91 -32.81
C LEU A 15 3.57 22.08 -34.07
N GLU A 16 4.31 21.02 -34.38
CA GLU A 16 4.94 20.93 -35.68
C GLU A 16 3.87 20.68 -36.74
N LEU A 17 3.78 21.62 -37.71
CA LEU A 17 2.77 21.61 -38.75
C LEU A 17 3.37 21.37 -40.13
N SER A 18 2.62 20.66 -40.98
CA SER A 18 2.93 20.53 -42.40
C SER A 18 2.67 21.83 -43.15
N GLU A 19 3.12 21.92 -44.37
CA GLU A 19 2.84 23.07 -45.29
C GLU A 19 1.33 23.37 -45.45
N LYS A 20 0.47 22.38 -45.18
CA LYS A 20 -0.98 22.52 -45.21
C LYS A 20 -1.59 22.86 -43.84
N ASN A 21 -0.78 23.36 -42.89
CA ASN A 21 -1.17 23.65 -41.51
C ASN A 21 -1.85 22.51 -40.77
N LYS A 22 -1.47 21.25 -41.06
CA LYS A 22 -1.94 20.07 -40.31
C LYS A 22 -0.82 19.57 -39.41
N PRO A 23 -1.11 19.19 -38.14
CA PRO A 23 -0.11 18.61 -37.26
C PRO A 23 0.51 17.35 -37.84
N PHE A 24 1.81 17.21 -37.71
CA PHE A 24 2.44 15.91 -37.94
C PHE A 24 2.00 14.91 -36.86
N ASN A 25 1.73 13.68 -37.27
CA ASN A 25 1.31 12.60 -36.35
C ASN A 25 2.51 11.96 -35.61
N THR A 26 3.33 12.80 -34.95
CA THR A 26 4.53 12.41 -34.21
C THR A 26 4.24 12.26 -32.72
N ILE A 27 5.03 11.45 -32.00
CA ILE A 27 4.92 11.34 -30.54
C ILE A 27 5.15 12.70 -29.87
N ASP A 28 6.08 13.51 -30.38
CA ASP A 28 6.41 14.83 -29.84
C ASP A 28 5.21 15.78 -29.85
N ASN A 29 4.44 15.83 -30.96
CA ASN A 29 3.21 16.61 -31.01
C ASN A 29 2.16 16.08 -30.03
N ALA A 30 2.05 14.77 -29.85
CA ALA A 30 1.15 14.21 -28.84
C ALA A 30 1.58 14.58 -27.39
N VAL A 31 2.88 14.54 -27.09
CA VAL A 31 3.43 14.99 -25.80
C VAL A 31 3.19 16.48 -25.58
N LEU A 32 3.40 17.34 -26.61
CA LEU A 32 3.09 18.77 -26.53
C LEU A 32 1.61 19.01 -26.21
N ILE A 33 0.70 18.28 -26.86
CA ILE A 33 -0.74 18.38 -26.58
C ILE A 33 -1.01 18.01 -25.13
N LEU A 34 -0.56 16.84 -24.68
CA LEU A 34 -0.87 16.33 -23.33
C LEU A 34 -0.26 17.20 -22.22
N ASN A 35 0.92 17.79 -22.44
CA ASN A 35 1.56 18.65 -21.45
C ASN A 35 0.97 20.07 -21.39
N ASN A 36 0.32 20.55 -22.45
CA ASN A 36 -0.08 21.95 -22.54
C ASN A 36 -1.59 22.18 -22.69
N ASP A 37 -2.36 21.17 -23.11
CA ASP A 37 -3.83 21.30 -23.24
C ASP A 37 -4.47 21.55 -21.87
N PRO A 38 -5.42 22.52 -21.76
CA PRO A 38 -6.04 22.89 -20.50
C PRO A 38 -6.74 21.73 -19.77
N LEU A 39 -7.13 20.67 -20.50
CA LEU A 39 -7.76 19.49 -19.94
C LEU A 39 -6.73 18.52 -19.32
N PHE A 40 -5.55 18.39 -19.95
CA PHE A 40 -4.56 17.35 -19.60
C PHE A 40 -3.36 17.89 -18.81
N ALA A 41 -3.00 19.15 -18.99
CA ALA A 41 -1.80 19.74 -18.39
C ALA A 41 -1.77 19.59 -16.87
N GLY A 42 -0.77 18.82 -16.37
CA GLY A 42 -0.58 18.51 -14.94
C GLY A 42 -1.57 17.52 -14.35
N ASN A 43 -2.50 16.97 -15.14
CA ASN A 43 -3.51 16.02 -14.70
C ASN A 43 -3.15 14.56 -14.99
N ILE A 44 -2.16 14.31 -15.84
CA ILE A 44 -1.67 12.96 -16.16
C ILE A 44 -0.47 12.68 -15.26
N LYS A 45 -0.57 11.62 -14.45
CA LYS A 45 0.45 11.24 -13.45
C LYS A 45 0.69 9.75 -13.47
N ASP A 46 1.91 9.32 -13.14
CA ASP A 46 2.21 7.91 -12.86
C ASP A 46 2.19 7.67 -11.34
N ASN A 47 1.28 6.84 -10.89
CA ASN A 47 1.21 6.42 -9.51
C ASN A 47 2.13 5.21 -9.30
N LEU A 48 3.34 5.46 -8.80
CA LEU A 48 4.37 4.44 -8.55
C LEU A 48 3.98 3.37 -7.55
N PHE A 49 2.98 3.65 -6.71
CA PHE A 49 2.49 2.69 -5.72
C PHE A 49 1.48 1.71 -6.32
N ARG A 50 0.65 2.18 -7.24
CA ARG A 50 -0.35 1.36 -7.96
C ARG A 50 0.14 0.88 -9.31
N GLU A 51 1.27 1.41 -9.77
CA GLU A 51 1.85 1.18 -11.10
C GLU A 51 0.82 1.42 -12.22
N ARG A 52 0.10 2.54 -12.11
CA ARG A 52 -0.96 2.93 -13.04
C ARG A 52 -0.88 4.42 -13.36
N ILE A 53 -1.22 4.73 -14.59
CA ILE A 53 -1.45 6.12 -15.00
C ILE A 53 -2.77 6.58 -14.39
N GLU A 54 -2.75 7.72 -13.73
CA GLU A 54 -3.92 8.42 -13.23
C GLU A 54 -4.17 9.69 -14.06
N LEU A 55 -5.44 10.02 -14.21
CA LEU A 55 -5.90 11.24 -14.86
C LEU A 55 -6.77 12.01 -13.86
N ASP A 56 -6.22 13.08 -13.32
CA ASP A 56 -6.91 13.98 -12.40
C ASP A 56 -7.79 15.00 -13.14
N GLY A 57 -8.58 15.76 -12.37
CA GLY A 57 -9.37 16.87 -12.87
C GLY A 57 -10.74 16.48 -13.43
N ASN A 58 -11.52 17.51 -13.78
CA ASN A 58 -12.86 17.34 -14.33
C ASN A 58 -12.78 17.10 -15.83
N MET A 59 -13.03 15.88 -16.25
CA MET A 59 -13.09 15.50 -17.66
C MET A 59 -14.49 15.74 -18.23
N PRO A 60 -14.63 16.06 -19.52
CA PRO A 60 -15.94 16.25 -20.16
C PRO A 60 -16.74 14.95 -20.37
N TRP A 61 -16.24 13.84 -19.87
CA TRP A 61 -16.93 12.53 -19.82
C TRP A 61 -16.98 11.98 -18.40
N SER A 62 -17.98 11.14 -18.13
CA SER A 62 -18.17 10.54 -16.80
C SER A 62 -17.09 9.51 -16.47
N ARG A 63 -16.46 9.65 -15.31
CA ARG A 63 -15.42 8.78 -14.77
C ARG A 63 -15.83 8.31 -13.36
N SER A 64 -15.51 7.06 -13.04
CA SER A 64 -15.74 6.46 -11.72
C SER A 64 -14.46 6.29 -10.92
N TYR A 65 -13.29 6.31 -11.59
CA TYR A 65 -11.99 6.06 -10.99
C TYR A 65 -11.00 7.12 -11.46
N VAL A 66 -9.95 7.32 -10.68
CA VAL A 66 -8.83 8.20 -11.03
C VAL A 66 -7.89 7.51 -12.03
N ASP A 67 -7.75 6.19 -11.92
CA ASP A 67 -6.97 5.39 -12.87
C ASP A 67 -7.51 5.55 -14.30
N VAL A 68 -6.61 5.66 -15.26
CA VAL A 68 -6.98 5.65 -16.68
C VAL A 68 -7.54 4.29 -17.07
N THR A 69 -8.71 4.30 -17.69
CA THR A 69 -9.41 3.09 -18.16
C THR A 69 -9.45 3.06 -19.69
N ASP A 70 -9.83 1.93 -20.28
CA ASP A 70 -10.06 1.81 -21.74
C ASP A 70 -11.07 2.84 -22.25
N LYS A 71 -12.08 3.18 -21.42
CA LYS A 71 -13.05 4.24 -21.75
C LYS A 71 -12.38 5.61 -21.83
N ASP A 72 -11.49 5.92 -20.87
CA ASP A 72 -10.73 7.17 -20.88
C ASP A 72 -9.84 7.26 -22.12
N ASP A 73 -9.18 6.18 -22.47
CA ASP A 73 -8.31 6.07 -23.65
C ASP A 73 -9.05 6.44 -24.95
N ILE A 74 -10.29 5.95 -25.10
CA ILE A 74 -11.15 6.28 -26.24
C ILE A 74 -11.54 7.77 -26.23
N HIS A 75 -11.94 8.30 -25.08
CA HIS A 75 -12.36 9.70 -24.97
C HIS A 75 -11.19 10.69 -25.15
N ILE A 76 -10.01 10.37 -24.64
CA ILE A 76 -8.80 11.17 -24.84
C ILE A 76 -8.47 11.27 -26.33
N ARG A 77 -8.41 10.13 -27.03
CA ARG A 77 -8.13 10.09 -28.47
C ARG A 77 -9.18 10.87 -29.28
N HIS A 78 -10.45 10.66 -28.98
CA HIS A 78 -11.55 11.40 -29.64
C HIS A 78 -11.44 12.91 -29.42
N TYR A 79 -11.13 13.34 -28.18
CA TYR A 79 -10.92 14.77 -27.88
C TYR A 79 -9.75 15.35 -28.67
N ILE A 80 -8.61 14.66 -28.68
CA ILE A 80 -7.41 15.09 -29.39
C ILE A 80 -7.65 15.16 -30.91
N GLU A 81 -8.31 14.16 -31.47
CA GLU A 81 -8.68 14.16 -32.90
C GLU A 81 -9.59 15.34 -33.23
N LYS A 82 -10.63 15.57 -32.43
CA LYS A 82 -11.60 16.65 -32.67
C LYS A 82 -11.00 18.04 -32.51
N THR A 83 -10.14 18.24 -31.51
CA THR A 83 -9.59 19.54 -31.13
C THR A 83 -8.39 19.92 -31.97
N TYR A 84 -7.50 18.97 -32.20
CA TYR A 84 -6.20 19.19 -32.84
C TYR A 84 -6.09 18.60 -34.25
N HIS A 85 -7.09 17.88 -34.75
CA HIS A 85 -7.04 17.12 -35.99
C HIS A 85 -5.87 16.11 -36.06
N TYR A 86 -5.43 15.65 -34.88
CA TYR A 86 -4.33 14.71 -34.72
C TYR A 86 -4.85 13.28 -34.65
N ARG A 87 -4.30 12.39 -35.50
CA ARG A 87 -4.80 11.02 -35.73
C ARG A 87 -3.67 9.99 -35.68
N ASN A 88 -3.17 9.70 -34.49
CA ASN A 88 -2.23 8.61 -34.28
C ASN A 88 -2.44 8.01 -32.88
N ASP A 89 -3.29 7.02 -32.80
CA ASP A 89 -3.68 6.35 -31.56
C ASP A 89 -2.50 5.77 -30.79
N LYS A 90 -1.52 5.21 -31.51
CA LYS A 90 -0.32 4.67 -30.87
C LYS A 90 0.52 5.77 -30.25
N ALA A 91 0.75 6.84 -30.99
CA ALA A 91 1.53 7.97 -30.48
C ALA A 91 0.88 8.65 -29.29
N VAL A 92 -0.46 8.72 -29.22
CA VAL A 92 -1.17 9.23 -28.05
C VAL A 92 -0.93 8.35 -26.83
N ARG A 93 -0.99 7.02 -26.97
CA ARG A 93 -0.70 6.10 -25.86
C ARG A 93 0.76 6.18 -25.40
N ASP A 94 1.70 6.20 -26.35
CA ASP A 94 3.12 6.34 -26.05
C ASP A 94 3.40 7.67 -25.34
N ALA A 95 2.78 8.78 -25.81
CA ALA A 95 2.88 10.10 -25.20
C ALA A 95 2.26 10.15 -23.79
N MET A 96 1.13 9.47 -23.55
CA MET A 96 0.56 9.37 -22.22
C MET A 96 1.52 8.72 -21.23
N GLN A 97 2.22 7.66 -21.63
CA GLN A 97 3.22 7.03 -20.79
C GLN A 97 4.42 7.97 -20.50
N ILE A 98 4.88 8.72 -21.52
CA ILE A 98 5.98 9.69 -21.37
C ILE A 98 5.58 10.77 -20.38
N VAL A 99 4.43 11.42 -20.61
CA VAL A 99 3.94 12.52 -19.74
C VAL A 99 3.65 12.04 -18.32
N ALA A 100 3.10 10.86 -18.15
CA ALA A 100 2.88 10.26 -16.84
C ALA A 100 4.21 10.06 -16.09
N THR A 101 5.24 9.52 -16.76
CA THR A 101 6.58 9.30 -16.18
C THR A 101 7.26 10.62 -15.79
N GLU A 102 7.05 11.71 -16.53
CA GLU A 102 7.53 13.06 -16.15
C GLU A 102 6.85 13.60 -14.88
N ASN A 103 5.66 13.09 -14.56
CA ASN A 103 4.83 13.49 -13.41
C ASN A 103 4.62 12.33 -12.43
N GLU A 104 5.62 11.48 -12.24
CA GLU A 104 5.54 10.37 -11.30
C GLU A 104 5.42 10.82 -9.85
N TYR A 105 4.65 10.09 -9.05
CA TYR A 105 4.50 10.34 -7.63
C TYR A 105 4.19 9.06 -6.86
N HIS A 106 4.46 9.09 -5.56
CA HIS A 106 4.16 7.99 -4.66
C HIS A 106 3.24 8.45 -3.51
N PRO A 107 1.95 8.11 -3.52
CA PRO A 107 0.97 8.71 -2.60
C PRO A 107 1.30 8.46 -1.12
N VAL A 108 1.75 7.25 -0.75
CA VAL A 108 2.09 6.91 0.64
C VAL A 108 3.34 7.66 1.08
N ILE A 109 4.39 7.74 0.23
CA ILE A 109 5.62 8.48 0.57
C ILE A 109 5.32 9.98 0.72
N ASN A 110 4.52 10.54 -0.18
CA ASN A 110 4.17 11.97 -0.12
C ASN A 110 3.39 12.28 1.17
N TRP A 111 2.43 11.41 1.52
CA TRP A 111 1.70 11.54 2.77
C TRP A 111 2.62 11.38 3.99
N LEU A 112 3.45 10.35 4.06
CA LEU A 112 4.40 10.16 5.17
C LEU A 112 5.35 11.35 5.36
N LYS A 113 5.82 11.96 4.26
CA LYS A 113 6.68 13.14 4.31
C LYS A 113 5.97 14.42 4.75
N SER A 114 4.64 14.47 4.65
CA SER A 114 3.85 15.63 5.09
C SER A 114 3.52 15.61 6.60
N LEU A 115 3.82 14.50 7.29
CA LEU A 115 3.51 14.36 8.70
C LEU A 115 4.46 15.17 9.59
N GLU A 116 3.89 15.79 10.60
CA GLU A 116 4.62 16.51 11.65
C GLU A 116 4.28 15.89 13.00
N TRP A 117 5.31 15.38 13.70
CA TRP A 117 5.13 14.78 15.03
C TRP A 117 5.04 15.84 16.10
N ASP A 118 4.01 15.75 16.95
CA ASP A 118 3.78 16.66 18.07
C ASP A 118 4.69 16.39 19.31
N GLY A 119 5.58 15.39 19.24
CA GLY A 119 6.50 15.02 20.31
C GLY A 119 5.91 14.09 21.36
N ILE A 120 4.63 13.69 21.24
CA ILE A 120 3.98 12.79 22.21
C ILE A 120 4.10 11.33 21.69
N ALA A 121 4.72 10.47 22.50
CA ALA A 121 4.82 9.04 22.19
C ALA A 121 3.43 8.37 22.28
N ARG A 122 2.99 7.76 21.18
CA ARG A 122 1.70 7.07 21.07
C ARG A 122 1.83 5.59 20.73
N VAL A 123 2.84 5.23 19.95
CA VAL A 123 3.01 3.83 19.50
C VAL A 123 3.15 2.87 20.68
N ARG A 124 3.80 3.33 21.76
CA ARG A 124 3.96 2.56 23.00
C ARG A 124 2.62 2.17 23.64
N TYR A 125 1.64 3.04 23.52
CA TYR A 125 0.36 2.92 24.23
C TYR A 125 -0.80 2.50 23.33
N ALA A 126 -0.62 2.46 22.02
CA ALA A 126 -1.69 2.25 21.04
C ALA A 126 -2.40 0.89 21.20
N LEU A 127 -1.65 -0.19 21.43
CA LEU A 127 -2.23 -1.53 21.57
C LEU A 127 -3.04 -1.68 22.86
N PRO A 128 -2.55 -1.28 24.05
CA PRO A 128 -3.39 -1.23 25.25
C PRO A 128 -4.62 -0.33 25.04
N HIS A 129 -4.43 0.86 24.47
CA HIS A 129 -5.48 1.85 24.30
C HIS A 129 -6.65 1.34 23.45
N PHE A 130 -6.38 0.77 22.27
CA PHE A 130 -7.43 0.35 21.34
C PHE A 130 -7.81 -1.12 21.43
N LEU A 131 -6.92 -1.98 21.88
CA LEU A 131 -7.09 -3.43 21.80
C LEU A 131 -6.97 -4.14 23.17
N GLY A 132 -6.77 -3.37 24.27
CA GLY A 132 -6.72 -3.89 25.63
C GLY A 132 -5.61 -4.91 25.85
N THR A 133 -4.45 -4.73 25.21
CA THR A 133 -3.30 -5.61 25.39
C THR A 133 -2.58 -5.33 26.71
N SER A 134 -1.58 -6.15 27.07
CA SER A 134 -0.85 -6.01 28.36
C SER A 134 0.03 -4.77 28.45
N GLY A 135 0.38 -4.14 27.31
CA GLY A 135 1.30 -3.02 27.26
C GLY A 135 2.77 -3.41 27.48
N SER A 136 3.12 -4.66 27.23
CA SER A 136 4.48 -5.16 27.38
C SER A 136 5.48 -4.55 26.39
N ASP A 137 6.77 -4.65 26.70
CA ASP A 137 7.85 -4.23 25.78
C ASP A 137 7.82 -5.03 24.49
N TYR A 138 7.45 -6.30 24.56
CA TYR A 138 7.27 -7.16 23.38
C TYR A 138 6.25 -6.58 22.40
N GLU A 139 5.05 -6.26 22.90
CA GLU A 139 3.95 -5.72 22.08
C GLU A 139 4.34 -4.39 21.43
N TYR A 140 4.96 -3.50 22.20
CA TYR A 140 5.47 -2.23 21.69
C TYR A 140 6.50 -2.44 20.57
N GLU A 141 7.50 -3.28 20.80
CA GLU A 141 8.57 -3.53 19.81
C GLU A 141 8.03 -4.23 18.57
N CYS A 142 7.00 -5.09 18.68
CA CYS A 142 6.32 -5.70 17.54
C CYS A 142 5.59 -4.65 16.69
N LEU A 143 4.79 -3.77 17.31
CA LEU A 143 4.08 -2.72 16.57
C LEU A 143 5.06 -1.72 15.94
N LYS A 144 6.06 -1.27 16.68
CA LYS A 144 7.13 -0.40 16.17
C LYS A 144 7.83 -1.03 14.97
N LEU A 145 8.25 -2.29 15.08
CA LEU A 145 8.90 -3.02 13.99
C LEU A 145 8.00 -3.13 12.77
N PHE A 146 6.72 -3.43 12.95
CA PHE A 146 5.74 -3.51 11.87
C PHE A 146 5.59 -2.18 11.14
N MET A 147 5.42 -1.08 11.87
CA MET A 147 5.29 0.26 11.28
C MET A 147 6.57 0.71 10.57
N LEU A 148 7.75 0.49 11.16
CA LEU A 148 9.03 0.77 10.52
C LEU A 148 9.25 -0.09 9.27
N GLY A 149 8.79 -1.34 9.29
CA GLY A 149 8.78 -2.23 8.12
C GLY A 149 7.91 -1.67 6.99
N ALA A 150 6.71 -1.18 7.32
CA ALA A 150 5.80 -0.56 6.38
C ALA A 150 6.40 0.71 5.73
N ILE A 151 7.01 1.60 6.53
CA ILE A 151 7.74 2.76 6.03
C ILE A 151 8.89 2.32 5.12
N SER A 152 9.71 1.36 5.58
CA SER A 152 10.86 0.91 4.81
C SER A 152 10.49 0.29 3.47
N ARG A 153 9.37 -0.43 3.39
CA ARG A 153 8.87 -1.05 2.15
C ARG A 153 8.50 -0.04 1.09
N VAL A 154 8.01 1.14 1.44
CA VAL A 154 7.69 2.18 0.45
C VAL A 154 8.89 3.07 0.12
N PHE A 155 9.78 3.36 1.09
CA PHE A 155 11.00 4.14 0.81
C PHE A 155 12.13 3.34 0.14
N LYS A 156 12.15 2.03 0.36
CA LYS A 156 13.12 1.07 -0.21
C LYS A 156 12.37 -0.17 -0.68
N PRO A 157 11.62 -0.08 -1.78
CA PRO A 157 10.87 -1.21 -2.31
C PRO A 157 11.75 -2.46 -2.45
N GLY A 158 11.19 -3.61 -2.10
CA GLY A 158 11.94 -4.87 -2.09
C GLY A 158 12.90 -5.05 -0.91
N CYS A 159 12.97 -4.13 0.06
CA CYS A 159 13.79 -4.36 1.24
C CYS A 159 13.35 -5.62 2.00
N LYS A 160 14.28 -6.30 2.67
CA LYS A 160 13.98 -7.52 3.42
C LYS A 160 13.15 -7.19 4.66
N PHE A 161 11.90 -7.60 4.66
CA PHE A 161 11.01 -7.54 5.81
C PHE A 161 10.08 -8.77 5.75
N GLU A 162 10.18 -9.66 6.73
CA GLU A 162 9.50 -10.96 6.71
C GLU A 162 8.56 -11.17 7.92
N TYR A 163 8.33 -10.13 8.72
CA TYR A 163 7.48 -10.22 9.90
C TYR A 163 6.01 -9.94 9.58
N MET A 164 5.14 -10.60 10.30
CA MET A 164 3.68 -10.45 10.24
C MET A 164 3.17 -10.16 11.64
N LEU A 165 2.51 -9.02 11.81
CA LEU A 165 1.82 -8.67 13.06
C LEU A 165 0.52 -9.51 13.15
N CYS A 166 0.35 -10.29 14.22
CA CYS A 166 -0.78 -11.17 14.39
C CYS A 166 -1.59 -10.75 15.63
N LEU A 167 -2.78 -10.17 15.40
CA LEU A 167 -3.68 -9.77 16.47
C LEU A 167 -4.67 -10.90 16.77
N VAL A 168 -4.65 -11.42 18.01
CA VAL A 168 -5.39 -12.60 18.41
C VAL A 168 -6.34 -12.26 19.56
N GLY A 169 -7.58 -12.71 19.53
CA GLY A 169 -8.56 -12.43 20.59
C GLY A 169 -9.99 -12.56 20.11
N GLY A 170 -10.94 -12.33 20.99
CA GLY A 170 -12.36 -12.47 20.71
C GLY A 170 -12.87 -11.68 19.51
N GLN A 171 -14.01 -12.09 18.98
CA GLN A 171 -14.71 -11.37 17.94
C GLN A 171 -15.16 -9.99 18.46
N GLY A 172 -15.12 -8.97 17.60
CA GLY A 172 -15.53 -7.61 17.97
C GLY A 172 -14.47 -6.80 18.73
N ALA A 173 -13.26 -7.34 18.96
CA ALA A 173 -12.18 -6.62 19.64
C ALA A 173 -11.51 -5.50 18.82
N GLY A 174 -12.04 -5.15 17.66
CA GLY A 174 -11.50 -4.05 16.83
C GLY A 174 -10.21 -4.36 16.07
N LYS A 175 -9.74 -5.62 16.04
CA LYS A 175 -8.46 -6.04 15.45
C LYS A 175 -8.30 -5.63 13.98
N SER A 176 -9.20 -6.08 13.11
CA SER A 176 -9.18 -5.74 11.66
C SER A 176 -9.39 -4.26 11.42
N THR A 177 -10.25 -3.61 12.23
CA THR A 177 -10.46 -2.16 12.15
C THR A 177 -9.18 -1.40 12.49
N PHE A 178 -8.45 -1.82 13.53
CA PHE A 178 -7.15 -1.21 13.88
C PHE A 178 -6.15 -1.34 12.74
N ILE A 179 -6.01 -2.53 12.13
CA ILE A 179 -5.12 -2.75 10.97
C ILE A 179 -5.55 -1.87 9.79
N ARG A 180 -6.85 -1.78 9.50
CA ARG A 180 -7.38 -0.93 8.43
C ARG A 180 -7.11 0.55 8.70
N PHE A 181 -7.25 1.03 9.94
CA PHE A 181 -6.97 2.42 10.30
C PHE A 181 -5.48 2.76 10.20
N LEU A 182 -4.57 1.79 10.45
CA LEU A 182 -3.14 1.98 10.19
C LEU A 182 -2.86 2.32 8.72
N CYS A 183 -3.68 1.90 7.76
CA CYS A 183 -3.54 2.30 6.36
C CYS A 183 -3.90 3.77 6.09
N MET A 184 -4.57 4.46 7.02
CA MET A 184 -5.11 5.82 6.90
C MET A 184 -6.12 6.01 5.76
N GLN A 185 -5.91 5.37 4.62
CA GLN A 185 -6.84 5.39 3.49
C GLN A 185 -7.25 3.96 3.14
N ASP A 186 -8.56 3.74 3.01
CA ASP A 186 -9.12 2.42 2.70
C ASP A 186 -8.55 1.82 1.41
N ARG A 187 -8.24 2.67 0.42
CA ARG A 187 -7.64 2.23 -0.86
C ARG A 187 -6.20 1.68 -0.72
N TRP A 188 -5.54 1.86 0.43
CA TRP A 188 -4.22 1.31 0.72
C TRP A 188 -4.28 0.01 1.53
N PHE A 189 -5.49 -0.41 1.91
CA PHE A 189 -5.76 -1.61 2.67
C PHE A 189 -6.41 -2.68 1.81
N THR A 190 -6.04 -3.93 2.04
CA THR A 190 -6.77 -5.10 1.52
C THR A 190 -6.84 -6.22 2.55
N ASP A 191 -7.99 -6.88 2.61
CA ASP A 191 -8.24 -8.12 3.34
C ASP A 191 -8.65 -9.27 2.39
N ASP A 192 -8.51 -9.06 1.08
CA ASP A 192 -8.93 -10.01 0.05
C ASP A 192 -7.83 -11.03 -0.34
N ILE A 193 -6.91 -11.33 0.58
CA ILE A 193 -5.88 -12.37 0.38
C ILE A 193 -6.40 -13.68 0.97
N LYS A 194 -7.16 -14.44 0.19
CA LYS A 194 -7.77 -15.71 0.65
C LYS A 194 -6.87 -16.92 0.43
N ARG A 195 -5.99 -16.87 -0.56
CA ARG A 195 -5.11 -17.98 -0.94
C ARG A 195 -3.77 -17.46 -1.43
N LEU A 196 -2.68 -18.08 -1.00
CA LEU A 196 -1.31 -17.72 -1.40
C LEU A 196 -0.83 -18.43 -2.68
N ASP A 197 -1.55 -19.45 -3.11
CA ASP A 197 -1.31 -20.25 -4.30
C ASP A 197 -2.14 -19.77 -5.52
N ASP A 198 -2.84 -18.64 -5.39
CA ASP A 198 -3.54 -17.99 -6.50
C ASP A 198 -2.56 -17.16 -7.32
N ASP A 199 -2.51 -17.39 -8.64
CA ASP A 199 -1.68 -16.60 -9.58
C ASP A 199 -2.01 -15.11 -9.55
N LYS A 200 -3.22 -14.75 -9.10
CA LYS A 200 -3.69 -13.36 -8.97
C LYS A 200 -3.34 -12.70 -7.64
N VAL A 201 -2.76 -13.43 -6.69
CA VAL A 201 -2.42 -12.87 -5.36
C VAL A 201 -1.59 -11.60 -5.49
N TYR A 202 -0.72 -11.53 -6.49
CA TYR A 202 0.15 -10.37 -6.71
C TYR A 202 -0.60 -9.14 -7.21
N GLU A 203 -1.68 -9.34 -7.99
CA GLU A 203 -2.58 -8.25 -8.40
C GLU A 203 -3.29 -7.63 -7.19
N HIS A 204 -3.62 -8.45 -6.17
CA HIS A 204 -4.22 -7.98 -4.91
C HIS A 204 -3.23 -7.26 -4.00
N LEU A 205 -1.91 -7.37 -4.23
CA LEU A 205 -0.91 -6.62 -3.46
C LEU A 205 -0.65 -5.22 -4.04
N MET A 206 -0.92 -5.03 -5.33
CA MET A 206 -0.65 -3.76 -6.01
C MET A 206 -1.48 -2.62 -5.43
N GLY A 207 -0.79 -1.53 -5.02
CA GLY A 207 -1.44 -0.36 -4.47
C GLY A 207 -2.01 -0.55 -3.07
N HIS A 208 -1.63 -1.64 -2.38
CA HIS A 208 -1.98 -1.86 -0.98
C HIS A 208 -0.72 -1.83 -0.10
N TRP A 209 -0.78 -1.08 0.99
CA TRP A 209 0.33 -0.86 1.91
C TRP A 209 0.35 -1.86 3.05
N ILE A 210 -0.82 -2.10 3.66
CA ILE A 210 -1.01 -3.12 4.68
C ILE A 210 -2.05 -4.12 4.17
N CYS A 211 -1.64 -5.39 4.11
CA CYS A 211 -2.47 -6.48 3.65
C CYS A 211 -2.85 -7.34 4.85
N GLU A 212 -4.14 -7.44 5.16
CA GLU A 212 -4.64 -8.32 6.20
C GLU A 212 -4.86 -9.73 5.64
N MET A 213 -4.31 -10.70 6.34
CA MET A 213 -4.55 -12.12 6.10
C MET A 213 -5.55 -12.61 7.16
N ALA A 214 -6.81 -12.22 6.99
CA ALA A 214 -7.89 -12.62 7.88
C ALA A 214 -8.14 -14.13 7.78
N GLU A 215 -8.46 -14.76 8.92
CA GLU A 215 -8.80 -16.20 9.03
C GLU A 215 -7.74 -17.18 8.52
N MET A 216 -6.77 -16.78 7.71
CA MET A 216 -5.69 -17.66 7.27
C MET A 216 -4.85 -18.17 8.43
N LEU A 217 -4.76 -17.41 9.52
CA LEU A 217 -4.10 -17.85 10.74
C LEU A 217 -4.81 -19.06 11.38
N ALA A 218 -6.13 -19.18 11.23
CA ALA A 218 -6.90 -20.31 11.75
C ALA A 218 -6.64 -21.62 10.97
N VAL A 219 -6.07 -21.56 9.77
CA VAL A 219 -5.85 -22.70 8.87
C VAL A 219 -4.35 -23.00 8.69
N LEU A 220 -3.47 -22.45 9.51
CA LEU A 220 -2.04 -22.74 9.46
C LEU A 220 -1.76 -24.20 9.87
N ASN A 221 -2.12 -25.15 8.99
CA ASN A 221 -1.58 -26.51 9.05
C ASN A 221 -0.14 -26.51 8.49
N THR A 222 0.61 -27.57 8.70
CA THR A 222 2.04 -27.66 8.36
C THR A 222 2.32 -27.28 6.90
N LYS A 223 1.46 -27.62 5.96
CA LYS A 223 1.62 -27.35 4.53
C LYS A 223 1.46 -25.85 4.20
N TYR A 224 0.42 -25.21 4.76
CA TYR A 224 0.18 -23.77 4.54
C TYR A 224 1.18 -22.90 5.28
N ASN A 225 1.75 -23.36 6.40
CA ASN A 225 2.75 -22.64 7.16
C ASN A 225 4.03 -22.38 6.32
N GLU A 226 4.55 -23.40 5.64
CA GLU A 226 5.74 -23.24 4.79
C GLU A 226 5.46 -22.32 3.59
N ALA A 227 4.30 -22.43 2.96
CA ALA A 227 3.90 -21.52 1.87
C ALA A 227 3.79 -20.08 2.39
N THR A 228 3.19 -19.85 3.56
CA THR A 228 3.09 -18.52 4.18
C THR A 228 4.45 -17.95 4.52
N LYS A 229 5.35 -18.74 5.11
CA LYS A 229 6.72 -18.33 5.42
C LYS A 229 7.50 -17.93 4.16
N ALA A 230 7.39 -18.73 3.10
CA ALA A 230 8.00 -18.45 1.80
C ALA A 230 7.43 -17.16 1.20
N PHE A 231 6.10 -16.99 1.25
CA PHE A 231 5.42 -15.81 0.75
C PHE A 231 5.84 -14.52 1.51
N LEU A 232 5.87 -14.56 2.85
CA LEU A 232 6.29 -13.42 3.67
C LEU A 232 7.74 -13.01 3.39
N SER A 233 8.60 -13.97 3.05
CA SER A 233 10.05 -13.73 2.81
C SER A 233 10.36 -13.14 1.44
N LYS A 234 9.40 -13.09 0.52
CA LYS A 234 9.61 -12.51 -0.82
C LYS A 234 9.91 -11.02 -0.75
N GLN A 235 10.87 -10.60 -1.55
CA GLN A 235 11.24 -9.21 -1.74
C GLN A 235 10.70 -8.66 -3.08
N TYR A 236 10.55 -9.53 -4.06
CA TYR A 236 10.04 -9.24 -5.40
C TYR A 236 8.92 -10.24 -5.75
N ASP A 237 7.94 -9.74 -6.47
CA ASP A 237 6.86 -10.54 -7.03
C ASP A 237 6.95 -10.48 -8.56
N ASN A 238 6.93 -11.65 -9.23
CA ASN A 238 7.02 -11.71 -10.68
C ASN A 238 5.63 -11.82 -11.28
N TYR A 239 5.18 -10.78 -11.96
CA TYR A 239 3.90 -10.78 -12.66
C TYR A 239 3.89 -9.76 -13.81
N ARG A 240 2.88 -9.85 -14.67
CA ARG A 240 2.69 -8.93 -15.78
C ARG A 240 1.79 -7.77 -15.34
N LYS A 241 2.32 -6.54 -15.43
CA LYS A 241 1.53 -5.32 -15.16
C LYS A 241 0.31 -5.25 -16.09
N PRO A 242 -0.79 -4.64 -15.65
CA PRO A 242 -1.88 -4.29 -16.56
C PRO A 242 -1.35 -3.50 -17.76
N TYR A 243 -1.74 -3.91 -18.97
CA TYR A 243 -1.25 -3.36 -20.25
C TYR A 243 0.23 -3.66 -20.59
N GLY A 244 1.00 -4.27 -19.70
CA GLY A 244 2.35 -4.73 -19.98
C GLY A 244 2.35 -5.95 -20.93
N THR A 245 3.40 -6.08 -21.75
CA THR A 245 3.57 -7.23 -22.64
C THR A 245 4.44 -8.32 -22.03
N ARG A 246 5.21 -7.99 -20.98
CA ARG A 246 6.18 -8.88 -20.33
C ARG A 246 5.91 -8.95 -18.83
N ALA A 247 6.24 -10.10 -18.21
CA ALA A 247 6.33 -10.22 -16.77
C ALA A 247 7.63 -9.55 -16.30
N GLU A 248 7.56 -8.87 -15.16
CA GLU A 248 8.66 -8.13 -14.54
C GLU A 248 8.75 -8.49 -13.06
N ASP A 249 9.95 -8.35 -12.49
CA ASP A 249 10.17 -8.48 -11.05
C ASP A 249 9.82 -7.16 -10.37
N ILE A 250 8.67 -7.13 -9.72
CA ILE A 250 8.15 -5.94 -9.05
C ILE A 250 8.59 -5.97 -7.58
N PRO A 251 9.31 -4.96 -7.10
CA PRO A 251 9.75 -4.90 -5.72
C PRO A 251 8.55 -4.68 -4.79
N ARG A 252 8.44 -5.53 -3.77
CA ARG A 252 7.31 -5.51 -2.83
C ARG A 252 7.32 -4.24 -1.97
N GLN A 253 6.16 -3.57 -1.90
CA GLN A 253 5.95 -2.33 -1.15
C GLN A 253 5.00 -2.50 0.05
N CYS A 254 4.40 -3.66 0.22
CA CYS A 254 3.45 -3.95 1.29
C CYS A 254 4.08 -4.70 2.47
N VAL A 255 3.36 -4.66 3.60
CA VAL A 255 3.57 -5.49 4.78
C VAL A 255 2.30 -6.29 5.10
N PHE A 256 2.43 -7.35 5.88
CA PHE A 256 1.33 -8.25 6.20
C PHE A 256 0.99 -8.21 7.68
N ALA A 257 -0.31 -8.13 7.96
CA ALA A 257 -0.87 -8.35 9.28
C ALA A 257 -1.88 -9.48 9.22
N GLY A 258 -2.18 -10.10 10.34
CA GLY A 258 -3.18 -11.15 10.43
C GLY A 258 -4.05 -10.99 11.66
N THR A 259 -5.28 -11.45 11.57
CA THR A 259 -6.20 -11.52 12.70
C THR A 259 -6.68 -12.93 12.90
N SER A 260 -6.90 -13.31 14.16
CA SER A 260 -7.46 -14.60 14.52
C SER A 260 -8.37 -14.49 15.74
N ASN A 261 -9.47 -15.24 15.69
CA ASN A 261 -10.31 -15.49 16.87
C ASN A 261 -9.89 -16.79 17.58
N VAL A 262 -9.04 -17.60 16.96
CA VAL A 262 -8.47 -18.81 17.51
C VAL A 262 -7.12 -18.50 18.12
N ILE A 263 -6.95 -18.82 19.41
CA ILE A 263 -5.71 -18.52 20.13
C ILE A 263 -4.57 -19.40 19.61
N ASN A 264 -4.79 -20.70 19.54
CA ASN A 264 -3.78 -21.71 19.20
C ASN A 264 -3.65 -21.85 17.67
N PHE A 265 -3.15 -20.83 17.00
CA PHE A 265 -3.02 -20.81 15.55
C PHE A 265 -1.61 -21.14 15.03
N LEU A 266 -0.58 -20.99 15.88
CA LEU A 266 0.80 -21.29 15.49
C LEU A 266 1.05 -22.80 15.54
N PRO A 267 1.69 -23.36 14.50
CA PRO A 267 2.07 -24.77 14.51
C PRO A 267 3.17 -25.06 15.54
N LEU A 268 3.20 -26.31 16.02
CA LEU A 268 4.23 -26.80 16.96
C LEU A 268 5.64 -26.78 16.36
N ASP A 269 5.75 -26.90 15.05
CA ASP A 269 7.03 -26.75 14.36
C ASP A 269 7.54 -25.31 14.51
N ARG A 270 8.54 -25.16 15.36
CA ARG A 270 9.18 -23.88 15.69
C ARG A 270 10.02 -23.32 14.55
N SER A 271 10.32 -24.11 13.51
CA SER A 271 11.10 -23.65 12.37
C SER A 271 10.35 -22.53 11.64
N GLY A 272 10.91 -21.33 11.68
CA GLY A 272 10.38 -20.14 10.97
C GLY A 272 9.20 -19.43 11.61
N ASN A 273 8.67 -19.87 12.77
CA ASN A 273 7.64 -19.14 13.51
C ASN A 273 8.09 -17.73 13.93
N ARG A 274 9.39 -17.45 13.95
CA ARG A 274 9.96 -16.13 14.23
C ARG A 274 9.38 -14.98 13.36
N ARG A 275 8.72 -15.30 12.26
CA ARG A 275 8.06 -14.32 11.39
C ARG A 275 6.73 -13.83 11.93
N PHE A 276 6.08 -14.64 12.76
CA PHE A 276 4.78 -14.31 13.33
C PHE A 276 4.96 -13.63 14.69
N LEU A 277 4.37 -12.45 14.82
CA LEU A 277 4.42 -11.63 16.03
C LEU A 277 3.03 -11.60 16.67
N PRO A 278 2.65 -12.65 17.44
CA PRO A 278 1.32 -12.75 18.03
C PRO A 278 1.17 -11.82 19.23
N ILE A 279 0.04 -11.13 19.27
CA ILE A 279 -0.35 -10.23 20.36
C ILE A 279 -1.76 -10.56 20.80
N MET A 280 -1.97 -10.80 22.10
CA MET A 280 -3.26 -11.05 22.68
C MET A 280 -4.04 -9.75 22.87
N CYS A 281 -5.24 -9.70 22.30
CA CYS A 281 -6.17 -8.58 22.40
C CYS A 281 -7.35 -8.96 23.29
N ASP A 282 -7.75 -8.06 24.17
CA ASP A 282 -8.89 -8.23 25.09
C ASP A 282 -9.76 -6.97 25.08
N ALA A 283 -10.85 -7.01 24.31
CA ALA A 283 -11.76 -5.85 24.19
C ALA A 283 -12.27 -5.31 25.52
N SER A 284 -12.36 -6.17 26.57
CA SER A 284 -12.85 -5.75 27.89
C SER A 284 -11.86 -4.87 28.64
N LYS A 285 -10.61 -4.83 28.21
CA LYS A 285 -9.52 -4.04 28.80
C LYS A 285 -9.10 -2.84 27.94
N ALA A 286 -9.67 -2.72 26.73
CA ALA A 286 -9.41 -1.55 25.88
C ALA A 286 -9.92 -0.27 26.58
N GLU A 287 -9.09 0.77 26.55
CA GLU A 287 -9.47 2.08 27.12
C GLU A 287 -10.56 2.75 26.29
N VAL A 288 -10.45 2.63 24.96
CA VAL A 288 -11.38 3.20 23.98
C VAL A 288 -11.60 2.21 22.85
N HIS A 289 -12.86 2.01 22.45
CA HIS A 289 -13.12 1.29 21.22
C HIS A 289 -12.79 2.16 20.01
N ILE A 290 -12.01 1.63 19.06
CA ILE A 290 -11.45 2.41 17.93
C ILE A 290 -12.52 3.13 17.08
N LEU A 291 -13.76 2.65 17.05
CA LEU A 291 -14.90 3.26 16.36
C LEU A 291 -15.75 4.18 17.27
N GLU A 292 -15.41 4.34 18.55
CA GLU A 292 -16.18 5.21 19.47
C GLU A 292 -16.09 6.67 19.02
N ASN A 293 -14.89 7.11 18.65
CA ASN A 293 -14.66 8.38 17.95
C ASN A 293 -13.66 8.18 16.82
N GLU A 294 -14.16 7.91 15.62
CA GLU A 294 -13.33 7.61 14.46
C GLU A 294 -12.36 8.74 14.11
N ALA A 295 -12.79 10.00 14.24
CA ALA A 295 -11.95 11.15 13.91
C ALA A 295 -10.75 11.25 14.87
N GLU A 296 -10.95 11.10 16.17
CA GLU A 296 -9.88 11.11 17.17
C GLU A 296 -8.94 9.91 17.00
N SER A 297 -9.49 8.73 16.74
CA SER A 297 -8.70 7.53 16.48
C SER A 297 -7.79 7.70 15.26
N ARG A 298 -8.29 8.32 14.19
CA ARG A 298 -7.47 8.61 12.98
C ARG A 298 -6.36 9.62 13.27
N VAL A 299 -6.64 10.68 14.02
CA VAL A 299 -5.61 11.65 14.45
C VAL A 299 -4.56 10.98 15.34
N TYR A 300 -4.98 10.11 16.26
CA TYR A 300 -4.06 9.35 17.10
C TYR A 300 -3.11 8.49 16.25
N ILE A 301 -3.67 7.74 15.27
CA ILE A 301 -2.90 6.87 14.39
C ILE A 301 -2.00 7.66 13.42
N GLU A 302 -2.46 8.81 12.93
CA GLU A 302 -1.63 9.72 12.14
C GLU A 302 -0.39 10.16 12.91
N GLN A 303 -0.55 10.53 14.18
CA GLN A 303 0.57 10.90 15.05
C GLN A 303 1.48 9.71 15.40
N MET A 304 0.96 8.46 15.42
CA MET A 304 1.81 7.27 15.49
C MET A 304 2.75 7.16 14.28
N TRP A 305 2.23 7.44 13.08
CA TRP A 305 3.07 7.45 11.87
C TRP A 305 4.07 8.60 11.87
N ALA A 306 3.68 9.78 12.36
CA ALA A 306 4.59 10.92 12.51
C ALA A 306 5.73 10.59 13.50
N GLU A 307 5.43 9.94 14.65
CA GLU A 307 6.42 9.40 15.59
C GLU A 307 7.38 8.42 14.91
N MET A 308 6.85 7.48 14.13
CA MET A 308 7.68 6.49 13.42
C MET A 308 8.50 7.12 12.28
N MET A 309 7.99 8.15 11.62
CA MET A 309 8.75 8.90 10.60
C MET A 309 9.90 9.68 11.23
N ALA A 310 9.72 10.30 12.40
CA ALA A 310 10.79 10.95 13.15
C ALA A 310 11.90 9.94 13.50
N LEU A 311 11.51 8.75 13.99
CA LEU A 311 12.45 7.68 14.29
C LEU A 311 13.13 7.14 13.01
N TYR A 312 12.39 7.05 11.89
CA TYR A 312 12.91 6.64 10.59
C TYR A 312 13.97 7.61 10.06
N GLY A 313 13.78 8.90 10.25
CA GLY A 313 14.69 9.97 9.83
C GLY A 313 16.06 9.92 10.50
N ASP A 314 16.17 9.41 11.72
CA ASP A 314 17.43 9.25 12.45
C ASP A 314 18.42 8.25 11.83
N GLY A 315 17.99 7.47 10.83
CA GLY A 315 18.85 6.60 10.02
C GLY A 315 19.43 5.37 10.74
N LYS A 316 19.09 5.15 12.01
CA LYS A 316 19.61 4.05 12.85
C LYS A 316 18.68 2.83 12.91
N ILE A 317 17.81 2.67 11.91
CA ILE A 317 16.75 1.66 11.96
C ILE A 317 17.31 0.27 11.69
N ARG A 318 16.92 -0.66 12.54
CA ARG A 318 17.07 -2.09 12.31
C ARG A 318 15.68 -2.71 12.17
N LEU A 319 15.41 -3.34 11.02
CA LEU A 319 14.17 -4.10 10.80
C LEU A 319 14.26 -5.49 11.44
N LYS A 320 14.52 -5.51 12.76
CA LYS A 320 14.60 -6.70 13.62
C LYS A 320 14.18 -6.35 15.03
N LEU A 321 13.66 -7.32 15.73
CA LEU A 321 13.39 -7.18 17.16
C LEU A 321 14.70 -6.96 17.95
N PRO A 322 14.64 -6.27 19.10
CA PRO A 322 15.76 -6.23 20.06
C PRO A 322 16.23 -7.63 20.43
N LYS A 323 17.54 -7.79 20.62
CA LYS A 323 18.17 -9.11 20.90
C LYS A 323 17.54 -9.85 22.07
N GLU A 324 17.14 -9.15 23.13
CA GLU A 324 16.51 -9.74 24.31
C GLU A 324 15.13 -10.30 23.98
N ILE A 325 14.32 -9.54 23.23
CA ILE A 325 13.00 -9.98 22.77
C ILE A 325 13.15 -11.13 21.77
N GLU A 326 14.11 -11.05 20.85
CA GLU A 326 14.37 -12.11 19.86
C GLU A 326 14.77 -13.44 20.55
N LYS A 327 15.56 -13.40 21.63
CA LYS A 327 15.90 -14.59 22.43
C LYS A 327 14.68 -15.23 23.09
N ASN A 328 13.77 -14.43 23.58
CA ASN A 328 12.60 -14.88 24.34
C ASN A 328 11.35 -14.99 23.45
N LEU A 329 11.49 -14.84 22.12
CA LEU A 329 10.37 -14.84 21.20
C LEU A 329 9.52 -16.12 21.30
N ILE A 330 10.16 -17.27 21.53
CA ILE A 330 9.45 -18.55 21.72
C ILE A 330 8.53 -18.50 22.94
N GLU A 331 8.95 -17.87 24.03
CA GLU A 331 8.13 -17.73 25.24
C GLU A 331 6.88 -16.89 24.96
N TYR A 332 7.03 -15.79 24.21
CA TYR A 332 5.88 -14.96 23.77
C TYR A 332 4.95 -15.71 22.81
N GLN A 333 5.47 -16.61 21.99
CA GLN A 333 4.70 -17.40 21.03
C GLN A 333 4.02 -18.63 21.63
N THR A 334 4.56 -19.17 22.73
CA THR A 334 4.06 -20.41 23.36
C THR A 334 2.55 -20.40 23.64
N PRO A 335 1.93 -19.33 24.17
CA PRO A 335 0.49 -19.28 24.41
C PRO A 335 -0.38 -19.43 23.14
N PHE A 336 0.22 -19.21 21.97
CA PHE A 336 -0.47 -19.26 20.67
C PHE A 336 -0.16 -20.51 19.86
N MET A 337 0.63 -21.45 20.41
CA MET A 337 0.95 -22.72 19.75
C MET A 337 -0.18 -23.73 19.92
N GLN A 338 -0.37 -24.57 18.91
CA GLN A 338 -1.29 -25.70 18.97
C GLN A 338 -0.83 -26.68 20.10
N GLU A 339 -1.78 -27.27 20.77
CA GLU A 339 -1.47 -28.33 21.75
C GLU A 339 -1.02 -29.61 21.04
N ASP A 340 -0.07 -30.34 21.65
CA ASP A 340 0.36 -31.62 21.13
C ASP A 340 -0.77 -32.66 21.37
N THR A 341 -1.48 -33.03 20.31
CA THR A 341 -2.59 -33.97 20.39
C THR A 341 -2.13 -35.45 20.58
N TRP A 342 -0.82 -35.66 20.82
CA TRP A 342 -0.25 -37.00 21.03
C TRP A 342 -0.05 -37.34 22.51
N THR A 343 -1.04 -37.12 23.38
CA THR A 343 -1.12 -37.70 24.70
C THR A 343 -2.42 -38.49 24.83
N GLY A 344 -2.41 -39.71 24.26
CA GLY A 344 -3.49 -40.66 24.38
C GLY A 344 -3.04 -42.01 23.87
#